data_756fecfda6f9a7625a17a009a3e8bfe8
#
_entry.id   756fecfda6f9a7625a17a009a3e8bfe8
#
_cell.length_a   1.000
_cell.length_b   1.000
_cell.length_c   1.000
_cell.angle_alpha   90.00
_cell.angle_beta   90.00
_cell.angle_gamma   90.00
#
_symmetry.space_group_name_H-M   'P 1'
#
loop_
_entity.id
_entity.type
_entity.pdbx_description
1 polymer ?
#
loop_
_entity_poly.entity_id
_entity_poly.type
_entity_poly.pdbx_seq_one_letter_code
_entity_poly.pdbx_strand_id
1 'polypeptide(L)'
;MAGKKKISLWEAYLTREIGIEFKACLYFFAILFFYCVYRLINGNSDAGILEMAEMIFTCYIIGYIQVYVFSNFDEAEALKFREWLGIVVCTCLYCLVSFIGKWFDREIITTLIFAGYLLITYICVFFIYRSKRRIDDKKLNEDLKLFQTEHKKSES
;
A
#
# COMPACT_ATOMS: atom_id res chain seq x y z
N MET A 1 3.67 34.40 19.10
CA MET A 1 2.46 33.63 18.77
C MET A 1 2.64 32.99 17.38
N ALA A 2 3.10 31.78 17.33
CA ALA A 2 3.19 31.03 16.06
C ALA A 2 1.78 30.58 15.65
N GLY A 3 1.21 31.25 14.65
CA GLY A 3 -0.10 30.91 14.12
C GLY A 3 -0.10 29.47 13.64
N LYS A 4 -0.96 28.61 14.21
CA LYS A 4 -1.26 27.30 13.66
C LYS A 4 -1.69 27.48 12.19
N LYS A 5 -0.77 27.21 11.27
CA LYS A 5 -1.07 27.18 9.84
C LYS A 5 -2.12 26.09 9.65
N LYS A 6 -3.38 26.47 9.45
CA LYS A 6 -4.45 25.52 9.12
C LYS A 6 -4.06 24.87 7.81
N ILE A 7 -3.83 23.55 7.84
CA ILE A 7 -3.64 22.75 6.62
C ILE A 7 -4.86 22.98 5.73
N SER A 8 -4.65 23.47 4.53
CA SER A 8 -5.70 23.68 3.54
C SER A 8 -6.35 22.33 3.20
N LEU A 9 -7.65 22.30 2.95
CA LEU A 9 -8.36 21.11 2.45
C LEU A 9 -7.69 20.56 1.18
N TRP A 10 -7.13 21.44 0.36
CA TRP A 10 -6.37 21.10 -0.84
C TRP A 10 -5.05 20.39 -0.52
N GLU A 11 -4.30 20.87 0.45
CA GLU A 11 -3.05 20.22 0.90
C GLU A 11 -3.31 18.83 1.48
N ALA A 12 -4.39 18.68 2.26
CA ALA A 12 -4.80 17.38 2.80
C ALA A 12 -5.23 16.39 1.69
N TYR A 13 -5.92 16.89 0.66
CA TYR A 13 -6.31 16.09 -0.50
C TYR A 13 -5.08 15.64 -1.29
N LEU A 14 -4.16 16.55 -1.62
CA LEU A 14 -2.94 16.22 -2.36
C LEU A 14 -2.07 15.21 -1.62
N THR A 15 -1.92 15.35 -0.31
CA THR A 15 -1.13 14.39 0.49
C THR A 15 -1.74 12.99 0.44
N ARG A 16 -3.07 12.89 0.43
CA ARG A 16 -3.78 11.62 0.32
C ARG A 16 -3.63 11.01 -1.08
N GLU A 17 -3.72 11.83 -2.11
CA GLU A 17 -3.56 11.41 -3.51
C GLU A 17 -2.16 10.84 -3.77
N ILE A 18 -1.11 11.53 -3.33
CA ILE A 18 0.28 11.05 -3.41
C ILE A 18 0.43 9.69 -2.68
N GLY A 19 -0.23 9.53 -1.54
CA GLY A 19 -0.24 8.25 -0.82
C GLY A 19 -0.88 7.11 -1.62
N ILE A 20 -1.97 7.39 -2.34
CA ILE A 20 -2.65 6.41 -3.20
C ILE A 20 -1.77 6.04 -4.39
N GLU A 21 -1.15 7.03 -5.06
CA GLU A 21 -0.23 6.79 -6.17
C GLU A 21 0.95 5.92 -5.76
N PHE A 22 1.56 6.22 -4.63
CA PHE A 22 2.67 5.43 -4.09
C PHE A 22 2.27 3.97 -3.84
N LYS A 23 1.10 3.75 -3.26
CA LYS A 23 0.55 2.40 -3.02
C LYS A 23 0.23 1.67 -4.32
N ALA A 24 -0.42 2.36 -5.25
CA ALA A 24 -0.73 1.78 -6.56
C ALA A 24 0.54 1.30 -7.27
N CYS A 25 1.61 2.10 -7.26
CA CYS A 25 2.90 1.70 -7.80
C CYS A 25 3.49 0.49 -7.06
N LEU A 26 3.47 0.48 -5.73
CA LEU A 26 4.02 -0.60 -4.93
C LEU A 26 3.32 -1.93 -5.20
N TYR A 27 1.99 -1.94 -5.21
CA TYR A 27 1.22 -3.15 -5.54
C TYR A 27 1.33 -3.53 -7.00
N PHE A 28 1.42 -2.56 -7.91
CA PHE A 28 1.67 -2.83 -9.32
C PHE A 28 2.98 -3.58 -9.52
N PHE A 29 4.08 -3.14 -8.92
CA PHE A 29 5.37 -3.85 -9.01
C PHE A 29 5.30 -5.25 -8.42
N ALA A 30 4.61 -5.45 -7.30
CA ALA A 30 4.43 -6.77 -6.72
C ALA A 30 3.63 -7.71 -7.64
N ILE A 31 2.53 -7.23 -8.21
CA ILE A 31 1.69 -7.99 -9.15
C ILE A 31 2.45 -8.29 -10.44
N LEU A 32 3.14 -7.29 -10.99
CA LEU A 32 3.97 -7.44 -12.19
C LEU A 32 5.06 -8.48 -11.98
N PHE A 33 5.73 -8.47 -10.82
CA PHE A 33 6.74 -9.49 -10.48
C PHE A 33 6.14 -10.89 -10.52
N PHE A 34 4.99 -11.11 -9.87
CA PHE A 34 4.31 -12.40 -9.89
C PHE A 34 3.91 -12.82 -11.32
N TYR A 35 3.37 -11.88 -12.11
CA TYR A 35 3.02 -12.11 -13.50
C TYR A 35 4.24 -12.51 -14.35
N CYS A 36 5.35 -11.81 -14.22
CA CYS A 36 6.59 -12.13 -14.93
C CYS A 36 7.11 -13.53 -14.57
N VAL A 37 7.09 -13.89 -13.28
CA VAL A 37 7.50 -15.23 -12.83
C VAL A 37 6.57 -16.30 -13.42
N TYR A 38 5.26 -16.08 -13.41
CA TYR A 38 4.30 -16.98 -14.03
C TYR A 38 4.57 -17.19 -15.53
N ARG A 39 4.80 -16.09 -16.27
CA ARG A 39 5.10 -16.17 -17.72
C ARG A 39 6.40 -16.93 -18.00
N LEU A 40 7.45 -16.69 -17.20
CA LEU A 40 8.72 -17.40 -17.35
C LEU A 40 8.59 -18.91 -17.07
N ILE A 41 7.83 -19.30 -16.05
CA ILE A 41 7.59 -20.73 -15.72
C ILE A 41 6.86 -21.42 -16.88
N ASN A 42 5.93 -20.72 -17.56
CA ASN A 42 5.20 -21.25 -18.70
C ASN A 42 5.97 -21.16 -20.04
N GLY A 43 7.26 -20.80 -19.99
CA GLY A 43 8.11 -20.74 -21.17
C GLY A 43 7.87 -19.53 -22.08
N ASN A 44 7.09 -18.55 -21.62
CA ASN A 44 6.80 -17.32 -22.36
C ASN A 44 7.67 -16.18 -21.81
N SER A 45 8.50 -15.58 -22.66
CA SER A 45 9.32 -14.41 -22.31
C SER A 45 8.62 -13.06 -22.60
N ASP A 46 7.46 -13.10 -23.24
CA ASP A 46 6.74 -11.89 -23.65
C ASP A 46 5.71 -11.51 -22.57
N ALA A 47 5.72 -10.24 -22.16
CA ALA A 47 4.70 -9.65 -21.30
C ALA A 47 3.69 -8.86 -22.16
N GLY A 48 2.40 -9.10 -21.97
CA GLY A 48 1.37 -8.38 -22.70
C GLY A 48 1.23 -6.94 -22.21
N ILE A 49 1.32 -5.97 -23.11
CA ILE A 49 1.18 -4.54 -22.77
C ILE A 49 -0.22 -4.26 -22.24
N LEU A 50 -1.24 -4.91 -22.77
CA LEU A 50 -2.62 -4.75 -22.35
C LEU A 50 -2.81 -5.21 -20.90
N GLU A 51 -2.30 -6.40 -20.57
CA GLU A 51 -2.37 -6.94 -19.20
C GLU A 51 -1.63 -6.05 -18.19
N MET A 52 -0.48 -5.49 -18.58
CA MET A 52 0.24 -4.54 -17.74
C MET A 52 -0.56 -3.24 -17.51
N ALA A 53 -1.23 -2.73 -18.56
CA ALA A 53 -2.10 -1.57 -18.43
C ALA A 53 -3.31 -1.87 -17.51
N GLU A 54 -3.94 -3.02 -17.65
CA GLU A 54 -5.02 -3.47 -16.77
C GLU A 54 -4.55 -3.58 -15.31
N MET A 55 -3.35 -4.12 -15.07
CA MET A 55 -2.78 -4.25 -13.73
C MET A 55 -2.61 -2.89 -13.05
N ILE A 56 -2.03 -1.91 -13.74
CA ILE A 56 -1.82 -0.58 -13.15
C ILE A 56 -3.15 0.12 -12.86
N PHE A 57 -4.12 0.09 -13.78
CA PHE A 57 -5.45 0.64 -13.55
C PHE A 57 -6.16 -0.03 -12.38
N THR A 58 -6.06 -1.36 -12.29
CA THR A 58 -6.63 -2.12 -11.18
C THR A 58 -6.01 -1.71 -9.84
N CYS A 59 -4.68 -1.51 -9.79
CA CYS A 59 -3.99 -1.05 -8.59
C CYS A 59 -4.46 0.34 -8.17
N TYR A 60 -4.70 1.26 -9.11
CA TYR A 60 -5.27 2.57 -8.81
C TYR A 60 -6.69 2.46 -8.23
N ILE A 61 -7.57 1.73 -8.90
CA ILE A 61 -8.97 1.57 -8.45
C ILE A 61 -9.02 0.94 -7.05
N ILE A 62 -8.26 -0.14 -6.83
CA ILE A 62 -8.23 -0.81 -5.54
C ILE A 62 -7.55 0.05 -4.49
N GLY A 63 -6.52 0.84 -4.84
CA GLY A 63 -5.90 1.82 -3.96
C GLY A 63 -6.90 2.88 -3.46
N TYR A 64 -7.77 3.40 -4.33
CA TYR A 64 -8.86 4.29 -3.94
C TYR A 64 -9.85 3.59 -3.00
N ILE A 65 -10.30 2.37 -3.33
CA ILE A 65 -11.18 1.58 -2.46
C ILE A 65 -10.55 1.36 -1.08
N GLN A 66 -9.27 1.01 -1.04
CA GLN A 66 -8.51 0.78 0.19
C GLN A 66 -8.49 2.02 1.09
N VAL A 67 -8.21 3.19 0.52
CA VAL A 67 -8.06 4.43 1.29
C VAL A 67 -9.41 5.01 1.69
N TYR A 68 -10.40 5.01 0.80
CA TYR A 68 -11.68 5.68 1.06
C TYR A 68 -12.72 4.78 1.73
N VAL A 69 -12.74 3.48 1.43
CA VAL A 69 -13.74 2.55 2.00
C VAL A 69 -13.20 1.87 3.26
N PHE A 70 -11.94 1.39 3.23
CA PHE A 70 -11.35 0.61 4.33
C PHE A 70 -10.41 1.39 5.25
N SER A 71 -10.44 2.74 5.18
CA SER A 71 -9.67 3.62 6.08
C SER A 71 -8.17 3.31 6.09
N ASN A 72 -7.62 2.90 4.95
CA ASN A 72 -6.20 2.71 4.76
C ASN A 72 -5.56 1.69 5.73
N PHE A 73 -6.03 0.45 5.67
CA PHE A 73 -5.63 -0.62 6.61
C PHE A 73 -4.12 -0.88 6.68
N ASP A 74 -3.33 -0.56 5.63
CA ASP A 74 -1.86 -0.71 5.65
C ASP A 74 -1.21 0.21 6.69
N GLU A 75 -1.80 1.36 6.96
CA GLU A 75 -1.33 2.34 7.92
C GLU A 75 -2.04 2.25 9.27
N ALA A 76 -2.86 1.23 9.50
CA ALA A 76 -3.53 1.02 10.77
C ALA A 76 -2.53 0.69 11.90
N GLU A 77 -2.83 1.09 13.12
CA GLU A 77 -1.99 0.76 14.29
C GLU A 77 -2.00 -0.74 14.63
N ALA A 78 -3.14 -1.38 14.40
CA ALA A 78 -3.34 -2.81 14.61
C ALA A 78 -4.33 -3.36 13.58
N LEU A 79 -4.11 -4.60 13.17
CA LEU A 79 -5.05 -5.34 12.31
C LEU A 79 -6.25 -5.79 13.13
N LYS A 80 -7.30 -4.98 13.18
CA LYS A 80 -8.60 -5.33 13.73
C LYS A 80 -9.43 -6.05 12.67
N PHE A 81 -10.62 -6.49 13.02
CA PHE A 81 -11.52 -7.21 12.11
C PHE A 81 -11.83 -6.43 10.82
N ARG A 82 -11.98 -5.11 10.91
CA ARG A 82 -12.27 -4.24 9.76
C ARG A 82 -11.11 -4.19 8.76
N GLU A 83 -9.88 -4.13 9.26
CA GLU A 83 -8.67 -4.12 8.44
C GLU A 83 -8.47 -5.47 7.74
N TRP A 84 -8.71 -6.58 8.45
CA TRP A 84 -8.70 -7.92 7.86
C TRP A 84 -9.76 -8.07 6.77
N LEU A 85 -10.97 -7.56 7.01
CA LEU A 85 -12.03 -7.55 5.99
C LEU A 85 -11.59 -6.77 4.74
N GLY A 86 -10.94 -5.62 4.92
CA GLY A 86 -10.39 -4.82 3.83
C GLY A 86 -9.36 -5.58 3.00
N ILE A 87 -8.41 -6.25 3.66
CA ILE A 87 -7.39 -7.08 2.99
C ILE A 87 -8.04 -8.20 2.16
N VAL A 88 -8.99 -8.93 2.75
CA VAL A 88 -9.67 -10.04 2.06
C VAL A 88 -10.47 -9.52 0.87
N VAL A 89 -11.26 -8.46 1.03
CA VAL A 89 -12.05 -7.88 -0.07
C VAL A 89 -11.15 -7.37 -1.19
N CYS A 90 -10.09 -6.62 -0.89
CA CYS A 90 -9.16 -6.14 -1.92
C CYS A 90 -8.47 -7.31 -2.64
N THR A 91 -8.06 -8.36 -1.92
CA THR A 91 -7.49 -9.57 -2.53
C THR A 91 -8.49 -10.25 -3.46
N CYS A 92 -9.75 -10.39 -3.04
CA CYS A 92 -10.81 -10.95 -3.90
C CYS A 92 -11.03 -10.11 -5.16
N LEU A 93 -11.00 -8.79 -5.06
CA LEU A 93 -11.12 -7.89 -6.21
C LEU A 93 -9.96 -8.07 -7.19
N TYR A 94 -8.72 -8.16 -6.71
CA TYR A 94 -7.56 -8.46 -7.57
C TYR A 94 -7.71 -9.82 -8.26
N CYS A 95 -8.11 -10.86 -7.55
CA CYS A 95 -8.33 -12.19 -8.12
C CYS A 95 -9.44 -12.18 -9.18
N LEU A 96 -10.53 -11.46 -8.93
CA LEU A 96 -11.64 -11.35 -9.87
C LEU A 96 -11.20 -10.65 -11.16
N VAL A 97 -10.49 -9.53 -11.04
CA VAL A 97 -9.97 -8.80 -12.21
C VAL A 97 -8.94 -9.62 -12.95
N SER A 98 -8.01 -10.29 -12.26
CA SER A 98 -7.00 -11.15 -12.89
C SER A 98 -7.61 -12.30 -13.66
N PHE A 99 -8.72 -12.87 -13.16
CA PHE A 99 -9.45 -13.95 -13.83
C PHE A 99 -10.21 -13.45 -15.07
N ILE A 100 -10.86 -12.28 -14.99
CA ILE A 100 -11.57 -11.64 -16.12
C ILE A 100 -10.56 -11.20 -17.19
N GLY A 101 -9.50 -10.50 -16.79
CA GLY A 101 -8.43 -9.99 -17.66
C GLY A 101 -7.51 -11.08 -18.22
N LYS A 102 -7.69 -12.35 -17.80
CA LYS A 102 -6.89 -13.50 -18.24
C LYS A 102 -5.38 -13.37 -17.98
N TRP A 103 -4.99 -12.68 -16.92
CA TRP A 103 -3.58 -12.49 -16.59
C TRP A 103 -2.83 -13.81 -16.41
N PHE A 104 -3.54 -14.84 -15.93
CA PHE A 104 -3.02 -16.19 -15.70
C PHE A 104 -3.82 -17.25 -16.49
N ASP A 105 -4.18 -16.94 -17.73
CA ASP A 105 -4.90 -17.84 -18.66
C ASP A 105 -6.16 -18.49 -18.03
N ARG A 106 -6.78 -17.82 -17.05
CA ARG A 106 -7.93 -18.31 -16.25
C ARG A 106 -7.65 -19.59 -15.47
N GLU A 107 -6.40 -19.85 -15.16
CA GLU A 107 -6.04 -21.00 -14.34
C GLU A 107 -6.39 -20.74 -12.87
N ILE A 108 -7.31 -21.55 -12.32
CA ILE A 108 -7.83 -21.39 -10.95
C ILE A 108 -6.71 -21.59 -9.93
N ILE A 109 -5.84 -22.57 -10.12
CA ILE A 109 -4.75 -22.89 -9.20
C ILE A 109 -3.79 -21.70 -9.10
N THR A 110 -3.36 -21.14 -10.23
CA THR A 110 -2.50 -19.97 -10.26
C THR A 110 -3.17 -18.74 -9.63
N THR A 111 -4.48 -18.56 -9.84
CA THR A 111 -5.22 -17.48 -9.20
C THR A 111 -5.28 -17.64 -7.66
N LEU A 112 -5.39 -18.87 -7.14
CA LEU A 112 -5.34 -19.13 -5.70
C LEU A 112 -3.94 -18.88 -5.12
N ILE A 113 -2.88 -19.27 -5.83
CA ILE A 113 -1.50 -18.97 -5.43
C ILE A 113 -1.27 -17.45 -5.42
N PHE A 114 -1.79 -16.76 -6.43
CA PHE A 114 -1.75 -15.29 -6.50
C PHE A 114 -2.49 -14.63 -5.33
N ALA A 115 -3.65 -15.15 -4.92
CA ALA A 115 -4.36 -14.69 -3.73
C ALA A 115 -3.51 -14.82 -2.46
N GLY A 116 -2.86 -15.96 -2.27
CA GLY A 116 -1.93 -16.19 -1.15
C GLY A 116 -0.73 -15.22 -1.19
N TYR A 117 -0.16 -15.01 -2.36
CA TYR A 117 0.92 -14.05 -2.57
C TYR A 117 0.51 -12.62 -2.21
N LEU A 118 -0.68 -12.18 -2.63
CA LEU A 118 -1.22 -10.86 -2.30
C LEU A 118 -1.45 -10.70 -0.79
N LEU A 119 -2.00 -11.71 -0.11
CA LEU A 119 -2.17 -11.66 1.34
C LEU A 119 -0.83 -11.48 2.07
N ILE A 120 0.20 -12.22 1.65
CA ILE A 120 1.55 -12.05 2.20
C ILE A 120 2.09 -10.65 1.91
N THR A 121 1.89 -10.13 0.68
CA THR A 121 2.30 -8.78 0.29
C THR A 121 1.64 -7.72 1.18
N TYR A 122 0.34 -7.80 1.43
CA TYR A 122 -0.38 -6.89 2.33
C TYR A 122 0.17 -6.93 3.75
N ILE A 123 0.44 -8.12 4.28
CA ILE A 123 1.03 -8.28 5.61
C ILE A 123 2.43 -7.68 5.67
N CYS A 124 3.28 -7.89 4.66
CA CYS A 124 4.62 -7.30 4.57
C CYS A 124 4.55 -5.77 4.53
N VAL A 125 3.66 -5.20 3.71
CA VAL A 125 3.46 -3.75 3.61
C VAL A 125 3.00 -3.17 4.95
N PHE A 126 2.06 -3.82 5.62
CA PHE A 126 1.62 -3.42 6.97
C PHE A 126 2.80 -3.39 7.96
N PHE A 127 3.66 -4.39 7.97
CA PHE A 127 4.84 -4.41 8.86
C PHE A 127 5.84 -3.31 8.52
N ILE A 128 6.05 -3.01 7.24
CA ILE A 128 6.93 -1.92 6.79
C ILE A 128 6.40 -0.57 7.31
N TYR A 129 5.12 -0.27 7.13
CA TYR A 129 4.50 0.96 7.63
C TYR A 129 4.54 1.06 9.15
N ARG A 130 4.29 -0.05 9.84
CA ARG A 130 4.40 -0.12 11.30
C ARG A 130 5.83 0.14 11.80
N SER A 131 6.83 -0.41 11.12
CA SER A 131 8.25 -0.19 11.45
C SER A 131 8.65 1.26 11.19
N LYS A 132 8.24 1.83 10.06
CA LYS A 132 8.47 3.24 9.72
C LYS A 132 7.92 4.15 10.81
N ARG A 133 6.68 3.96 11.22
CA ARG A 133 6.04 4.75 12.28
C ARG A 133 6.82 4.70 13.59
N ARG A 134 7.27 3.52 14.02
CA ARG A 134 8.10 3.38 15.22
C ARG A 134 9.41 4.16 15.15
N ILE A 135 10.02 4.23 13.96
CA ILE A 135 11.24 5.00 13.74
C ILE A 135 10.95 6.50 13.80
N ASP A 136 9.86 6.94 13.17
CA ASP A 136 9.45 8.34 13.17
C ASP A 136 9.09 8.82 14.60
N ASP A 137 8.39 8.01 15.39
CA ASP A 137 8.07 8.30 16.79
C ASP A 137 9.34 8.42 17.67
N LYS A 138 10.34 7.56 17.44
CA LYS A 138 11.62 7.65 18.16
C LYS A 138 12.36 8.93 17.82
N LYS A 139 12.47 9.29 16.54
CA LYS A 139 13.10 10.53 16.10
C LYS A 139 12.41 11.76 16.70
N LEU A 140 11.08 11.79 16.64
CA LEU A 140 10.31 12.89 17.22
C LEU A 140 10.57 13.04 18.73
N ASN A 141 10.64 11.92 19.45
CA ASN A 141 10.93 11.95 20.89
C ASN A 141 12.37 12.40 21.20
N GLU A 142 13.34 12.06 20.35
CA GLU A 142 14.73 12.54 20.46
C GLU A 142 14.83 14.03 20.19
N ASP A 143 14.19 14.53 19.14
CA ASP A 143 14.14 15.95 18.80
C ASP A 143 13.47 16.77 19.91
N LEU A 144 12.39 16.29 20.50
CA LEU A 144 11.73 16.91 21.64
C LEU A 144 12.63 17.01 22.87
N LYS A 145 13.40 15.97 23.16
CA LYS A 145 14.37 15.98 24.28
C LYS A 145 15.50 16.98 24.04
N LEU A 146 16.03 17.06 22.82
CA LEU A 146 17.05 18.03 22.44
C LEU A 146 16.51 19.46 22.61
N PHE A 147 15.32 19.73 22.09
CA PHE A 147 14.66 21.03 22.24
C PHE A 147 14.45 21.42 23.69
N GLN A 148 14.01 20.52 24.57
CA GLN A 148 13.82 20.77 26.00
C GLN A 148 15.16 21.04 26.72
N THR A 149 16.24 20.36 26.32
CA THR A 149 17.58 20.61 26.90
C THR A 149 18.17 21.95 26.47
N GLU A 150 17.95 22.36 25.24
CA GLU A 150 18.38 23.67 24.72
C GLU A 150 17.63 24.80 25.41
N HIS A 151 16.32 24.70 25.60
CA HIS A 151 15.52 25.70 26.31
C HIS A 151 15.96 25.86 27.78
N LYS A 152 16.22 24.75 28.48
CA LYS A 152 16.71 24.81 29.87
C LYS A 152 18.09 25.48 30.00
N LYS A 153 18.94 25.34 28.96
CA LYS A 153 20.27 26.02 28.93
C LYS A 153 20.17 27.52 28.64
N SER A 154 19.12 27.97 27.95
CA SER A 154 18.93 29.40 27.67
C SER A 154 18.25 30.16 28.80
N GLU A 155 17.63 29.47 29.77
CA GLU A 155 16.98 30.06 30.95
C GLU A 155 17.88 30.08 32.20
N SER A 156 19.06 29.44 32.15
CA SER A 156 20.05 29.46 33.25
C SER A 156 21.21 30.37 32.91
#